data_ac31eeed3371de567ad5415094f0f615
#
_entry.id   ac31eeed3371de567ad5415094f0f615
#
_cell.length_a   1.000
_cell.length_b   1.000
_cell.length_c   1.000
_cell.angle_alpha   90.00
_cell.angle_beta   90.00
_cell.angle_gamma   90.00
#
_symmetry.space_group_name_H-M   'P 1'
#
loop_
_entity.id
_entity.type
_entity.pdbx_description
1 polymer ?
#
loop_
_entity_poly.entity_id
_entity_poly.type
_entity_poly.pdbx_seq_one_letter_code
_entity_poly.pdbx_strand_id
1 'polypeptide(L)'
;MINWNNLDTLTSFKELSEVERVNLAEVMSGANGAERVKDYSVPMTEDLTYNYAAKAVDDKVLAALAKLAKEAQLTEKYAALYNGEVINTVEKRLVLHQLTRGQLGDKVEADGVDKREFYVKQQQRIADFANKVHAGEITNAAGEKFTTVVQIGIGGSDLGPRAMYLALENWAKKNGTFKMEAKFISNVDPDDAAAVLNSIDVAHSIFVLVSKSGTTLETLTNESFVKDALKNAGLDASKHMIAVTSETSPLAKSDDYLAAFFMDDYIGGRYSSTSAVGGAVLSLAFGPEVFAQFLAGAAKVDEVSKNEDLLKNPAMLDAMIGVYERNVLGYPATAVLPYSQALNRFPAHLQQLDMESNGKSVNRFGEPVDYPTGPVIFGEPGTNGQHSFYQLLHQGTNIIPLQFIGFKNSQIGTDVVIQDSTSQQKLCANVAAQIVAFACGKSDENRNKNFEGGRPSSIIIGKELTPETLGALLAHFENKVMFQGFVWNVNSFDQEGVQLGKVLAKRVLAHETDGALKVYSDLLDI
;
A
#
# COMPACT_ATOMS: atom_id res chain seq x y z
N MET A 1 26.47 -15.68 6.10
CA MET A 1 26.62 -14.53 5.16
C MET A 1 25.45 -14.61 4.19
N ILE A 2 24.73 -13.51 3.98
CA ILE A 2 23.61 -13.46 3.06
C ILE A 2 24.13 -13.37 1.62
N ASN A 3 23.58 -14.22 0.74
CA ASN A 3 23.88 -14.22 -0.67
C ASN A 3 22.78 -13.50 -1.46
N TRP A 4 23.18 -12.58 -2.32
CA TRP A 4 22.28 -11.82 -3.18
C TRP A 4 22.46 -12.30 -4.62
N ASN A 5 21.83 -13.42 -4.94
CA ASN A 5 21.89 -14.06 -6.26
C ASN A 5 20.69 -13.68 -7.12
N ASN A 6 20.88 -13.56 -8.42
CA ASN A 6 19.79 -13.40 -9.37
C ASN A 6 18.92 -14.67 -9.43
N LEU A 7 17.61 -14.50 -9.64
CA LEU A 7 16.63 -15.60 -9.64
C LEU A 7 17.02 -16.74 -10.59
N ASP A 8 17.44 -16.44 -11.80
CA ASP A 8 17.80 -17.39 -12.86
C ASP A 8 19.05 -18.20 -12.54
N THR A 9 19.85 -17.78 -11.57
CA THR A 9 21.05 -18.52 -11.11
C THR A 9 20.74 -19.56 -10.04
N LEU A 10 19.56 -19.47 -9.39
CA LEU A 10 19.15 -20.37 -8.31
C LEU A 10 18.74 -21.74 -8.86
N THR A 11 19.29 -22.80 -8.24
CA THR A 11 19.01 -24.19 -8.63
C THR A 11 17.53 -24.54 -8.39
N SER A 12 16.99 -24.12 -7.26
CA SER A 12 15.59 -24.34 -6.90
C SER A 12 14.60 -23.63 -7.83
N PHE A 13 15.00 -22.51 -8.47
CA PHE A 13 14.16 -21.86 -9.47
C PHE A 13 14.09 -22.68 -10.76
N LYS A 14 15.20 -23.31 -11.18
CA LYS A 14 15.22 -24.24 -12.33
C LYS A 14 14.34 -25.44 -12.05
N GLU A 15 14.46 -26.05 -10.86
CA GLU A 15 13.59 -27.14 -10.42
C GLU A 15 12.11 -26.74 -10.43
N LEU A 16 11.77 -25.56 -9.90
CA LEU A 16 10.40 -25.03 -9.91
C LEU A 16 9.84 -24.87 -11.32
N SER A 17 10.67 -24.45 -12.28
CA SER A 17 10.28 -24.27 -13.68
C SER A 17 9.93 -25.58 -14.39
N GLU A 18 10.43 -26.70 -13.90
CA GLU A 18 10.21 -28.07 -14.41
C GLU A 18 9.01 -28.78 -13.75
N VAL A 19 8.44 -28.23 -12.67
CA VAL A 19 7.29 -28.83 -11.99
C VAL A 19 6.08 -28.83 -12.93
N GLU A 20 5.36 -29.95 -12.93
CA GLU A 20 4.14 -30.11 -13.72
C GLU A 20 3.11 -29.02 -13.38
N ARG A 21 2.47 -28.46 -14.41
CA ARG A 21 1.47 -27.41 -14.25
C ARG A 21 0.18 -27.96 -13.65
N VAL A 22 -0.35 -27.27 -12.64
CA VAL A 22 -1.62 -27.63 -12.02
C VAL A 22 -2.79 -27.20 -12.90
N ASN A 23 -3.66 -28.14 -13.22
CA ASN A 23 -4.94 -27.82 -13.85
C ASN A 23 -5.91 -27.30 -12.79
N LEU A 24 -5.98 -25.98 -12.67
CA LEU A 24 -6.77 -25.31 -11.63
C LEU A 24 -8.26 -25.67 -11.71
N ALA A 25 -8.83 -25.74 -12.91
CA ALA A 25 -10.24 -26.07 -13.08
C ALA A 25 -10.55 -27.49 -12.55
N GLU A 26 -9.66 -28.43 -12.80
CA GLU A 26 -9.81 -29.83 -12.34
C GLU A 26 -9.71 -29.94 -10.81
N VAL A 27 -8.68 -29.33 -10.19
CA VAL A 27 -8.48 -29.42 -8.73
C VAL A 27 -9.56 -28.69 -7.94
N MET A 28 -10.17 -27.65 -8.50
CA MET A 28 -11.23 -26.89 -7.84
C MET A 28 -12.63 -27.50 -8.05
N SER A 29 -12.90 -28.14 -9.20
CA SER A 29 -14.19 -28.80 -9.50
C SER A 29 -14.23 -30.28 -9.10
N GLY A 30 -13.08 -30.89 -8.79
CA GLY A 30 -12.96 -32.28 -8.40
C GLY A 30 -13.56 -32.61 -7.02
N ALA A 31 -13.62 -33.90 -6.70
CA ALA A 31 -14.21 -34.40 -5.45
C ALA A 31 -13.57 -33.77 -4.18
N ASN A 32 -12.31 -33.42 -4.24
CA ASN A 32 -11.55 -32.84 -3.12
C ASN A 32 -11.53 -31.31 -3.13
N GLY A 33 -12.22 -30.63 -4.06
CA GLY A 33 -12.20 -29.17 -4.17
C GLY A 33 -12.65 -28.46 -2.90
N ALA A 34 -13.67 -29.00 -2.22
CA ALA A 34 -14.16 -28.43 -0.96
C ALA A 34 -13.16 -28.57 0.21
N GLU A 35 -12.42 -29.69 0.27
CA GLU A 35 -11.38 -29.91 1.28
C GLU A 35 -10.18 -29.02 1.00
N ARG A 36 -9.76 -28.91 -0.27
CA ARG A 36 -8.72 -28.00 -0.70
C ARG A 36 -8.97 -26.55 -0.24
N VAL A 37 -10.21 -26.05 -0.31
CA VAL A 37 -10.54 -24.70 0.18
C VAL A 37 -10.28 -24.54 1.67
N LYS A 38 -10.40 -25.59 2.47
CA LYS A 38 -10.10 -25.58 3.91
C LYS A 38 -8.60 -25.66 4.18
N ASP A 39 -7.90 -26.53 3.45
CA ASP A 39 -6.50 -26.86 3.71
C ASP A 39 -5.53 -25.79 3.20
N TYR A 40 -5.86 -25.15 2.05
CA TYR A 40 -5.02 -24.09 1.45
C TYR A 40 -5.38 -22.72 2.05
N SER A 41 -5.21 -22.63 3.37
CA SER A 41 -5.59 -21.46 4.18
C SER A 41 -4.58 -21.24 5.30
N VAL A 42 -4.06 -20.01 5.44
CA VAL A 42 -3.06 -19.66 6.44
C VAL A 42 -3.55 -18.46 7.26
N PRO A 43 -3.60 -18.55 8.60
CA PRO A 43 -3.90 -17.41 9.45
C PRO A 43 -2.85 -16.31 9.28
N MET A 44 -3.30 -15.07 9.10
CA MET A 44 -2.45 -13.87 9.10
C MET A 44 -2.41 -13.26 10.50
N THR A 45 -3.59 -13.16 11.10
CA THR A 45 -3.84 -12.72 12.48
C THR A 45 -5.05 -13.50 13.02
N GLU A 46 -5.51 -13.19 14.23
CA GLU A 46 -6.73 -13.78 14.80
C GLU A 46 -7.98 -13.49 13.95
N ASP A 47 -8.02 -12.33 13.25
CA ASP A 47 -9.17 -11.85 12.49
C ASP A 47 -8.99 -11.90 10.97
N LEU A 48 -7.82 -12.24 10.46
CA LEU A 48 -7.52 -12.32 9.04
C LEU A 48 -6.92 -13.66 8.64
N THR A 49 -7.36 -14.18 7.51
CA THR A 49 -6.88 -15.43 6.92
C THR A 49 -6.58 -15.23 5.44
N TYR A 50 -5.44 -15.71 4.98
CA TYR A 50 -5.09 -15.81 3.57
C TYR A 50 -5.46 -17.18 3.03
N ASN A 51 -6.39 -17.26 2.08
CA ASN A 51 -6.77 -18.47 1.38
C ASN A 51 -6.30 -18.43 -0.07
N TYR A 52 -5.52 -19.43 -0.45
CA TYR A 52 -4.91 -19.57 -1.78
C TYR A 52 -5.36 -20.82 -2.53
N ALA A 53 -6.47 -21.43 -2.12
CA ALA A 53 -6.98 -22.66 -2.71
C ALA A 53 -7.25 -22.55 -4.23
N ALA A 54 -7.67 -21.37 -4.69
CA ALA A 54 -7.90 -21.10 -6.10
C ALA A 54 -6.64 -20.59 -6.85
N LYS A 55 -5.44 -20.76 -6.30
CA LYS A 55 -4.17 -20.58 -7.02
C LYS A 55 -3.76 -21.89 -7.72
N ALA A 56 -3.05 -21.79 -8.85
CA ALA A 56 -2.58 -22.94 -9.62
C ALA A 56 -1.36 -23.62 -8.98
N VAL A 57 -1.48 -24.02 -7.72
CA VAL A 57 -0.43 -24.67 -6.92
C VAL A 57 -0.94 -25.96 -6.30
N ASP A 58 -0.06 -26.90 -6.08
CA ASP A 58 -0.26 -28.13 -5.33
C ASP A 58 0.91 -28.36 -4.37
N ASP A 59 0.91 -29.48 -3.66
CA ASP A 59 1.98 -29.77 -2.69
C ASP A 59 3.38 -29.86 -3.34
N LYS A 60 3.47 -30.26 -4.62
CA LYS A 60 4.75 -30.31 -5.34
C LYS A 60 5.25 -28.90 -5.64
N VAL A 61 4.38 -28.03 -6.13
CA VAL A 61 4.70 -26.62 -6.39
C VAL A 61 5.05 -25.93 -5.07
N LEU A 62 4.26 -26.14 -4.01
CA LEU A 62 4.52 -25.56 -2.68
C LEU A 62 5.85 -26.00 -2.10
N ALA A 63 6.21 -27.28 -2.24
CA ALA A 63 7.50 -27.79 -1.81
C ALA A 63 8.67 -27.17 -2.60
N ALA A 64 8.51 -26.96 -3.91
CA ALA A 64 9.51 -26.29 -4.74
C ALA A 64 9.65 -24.80 -4.37
N LEU A 65 8.53 -24.12 -4.10
CA LEU A 65 8.52 -22.73 -3.61
C LEU A 65 9.22 -22.61 -2.24
N ALA A 66 9.02 -23.56 -1.33
CA ALA A 66 9.70 -23.57 -0.04
C ALA A 66 11.22 -23.76 -0.20
N LYS A 67 11.67 -24.62 -1.14
CA LYS A 67 13.09 -24.75 -1.48
C LYS A 67 13.67 -23.45 -2.03
N LEU A 68 12.93 -22.77 -2.92
CA LEU A 68 13.34 -21.49 -3.50
C LEU A 68 13.44 -20.40 -2.43
N ALA A 69 12.46 -20.28 -1.55
CA ALA A 69 12.48 -19.34 -0.44
C ALA A 69 13.70 -19.53 0.47
N LYS A 70 14.04 -20.80 0.75
CA LYS A 70 15.20 -21.17 1.56
C LYS A 70 16.52 -20.89 0.83
N GLU A 71 16.67 -21.26 -0.47
CA GLU A 71 17.89 -20.99 -1.24
C GLU A 71 18.09 -19.49 -1.43
N ALA A 72 17.02 -18.73 -1.62
CA ALA A 72 17.02 -17.28 -1.68
C ALA A 72 17.25 -16.60 -0.32
N GLN A 73 17.33 -17.34 0.77
CA GLN A 73 17.58 -16.84 2.14
C GLN A 73 16.60 -15.73 2.55
N LEU A 74 15.30 -15.92 2.33
CA LEU A 74 14.31 -14.85 2.52
C LEU A 74 14.17 -14.42 3.98
N THR A 75 14.21 -15.37 4.91
CA THR A 75 14.13 -15.08 6.35
C THR A 75 15.37 -14.38 6.86
N GLU A 76 16.56 -14.77 6.39
CA GLU A 76 17.81 -14.10 6.74
C GLU A 76 17.85 -12.67 6.16
N LYS A 77 17.38 -12.48 4.95
CA LYS A 77 17.26 -11.14 4.34
C LYS A 77 16.27 -10.25 5.07
N TYR A 78 15.16 -10.82 5.52
CA TYR A 78 14.22 -10.10 6.37
C TYR A 78 14.82 -9.75 7.72
N ALA A 79 15.56 -10.69 8.34
CA ALA A 79 16.29 -10.42 9.58
C ALA A 79 17.32 -9.29 9.41
N ALA A 80 18.08 -9.27 8.32
CA ALA A 80 19.00 -8.19 8.01
C ALA A 80 18.27 -6.83 7.90
N LEU A 81 17.10 -6.80 7.29
CA LEU A 81 16.32 -5.57 7.15
C LEU A 81 15.87 -5.05 8.52
N TYR A 82 15.20 -5.85 9.35
CA TYR A 82 14.69 -5.36 10.63
C TYR A 82 15.77 -5.17 11.71
N ASN A 83 16.96 -5.73 11.54
CA ASN A 83 18.14 -5.48 12.37
C ASN A 83 18.96 -4.27 11.88
N GLY A 84 18.53 -3.57 10.84
CA GLY A 84 19.15 -2.32 10.41
C GLY A 84 20.42 -2.51 9.59
N GLU A 85 20.53 -3.58 8.79
CA GLU A 85 21.56 -3.65 7.77
C GLU A 85 21.21 -2.74 6.58
N VAL A 86 22.22 -2.37 5.79
CA VAL A 86 22.03 -1.54 4.59
C VAL A 86 21.37 -2.38 3.50
N ILE A 87 20.04 -2.30 3.42
CA ILE A 87 19.24 -3.00 2.40
C ILE A 87 19.03 -2.18 1.15
N ASN A 88 18.83 -0.87 1.26
CA ASN A 88 18.79 0.04 0.11
C ASN A 88 20.23 0.36 -0.34
N THR A 89 20.73 -0.44 -1.30
CA THR A 89 22.13 -0.38 -1.75
C THR A 89 22.41 0.83 -2.62
N VAL A 90 21.44 1.35 -3.36
CA VAL A 90 21.60 2.50 -4.26
C VAL A 90 21.80 3.79 -3.46
N GLU A 91 20.96 4.03 -2.47
CA GLU A 91 21.06 5.20 -1.59
C GLU A 91 21.95 4.95 -0.35
N LYS A 92 22.46 3.71 -0.18
CA LYS A 92 23.27 3.27 0.97
C LYS A 92 22.58 3.54 2.32
N ARG A 93 21.30 3.17 2.42
CA ARG A 93 20.44 3.44 3.57
C ARG A 93 19.88 2.16 4.19
N LEU A 94 19.56 2.25 5.47
CA LEU A 94 18.72 1.29 6.18
C LEU A 94 17.29 1.37 5.64
N VAL A 95 16.47 0.37 5.98
CA VAL A 95 15.03 0.33 5.68
C VAL A 95 14.30 -0.01 6.96
N LEU A 96 13.62 0.97 7.57
CA LEU A 96 13.18 0.90 8.97
C LEU A 96 11.67 1.12 9.18
N HIS A 97 10.84 0.96 8.15
CA HIS A 97 9.39 1.17 8.30
C HIS A 97 8.75 0.24 9.33
N GLN A 98 9.28 -0.99 9.55
CA GLN A 98 8.80 -1.89 10.59
C GLN A 98 9.02 -1.33 12.00
N LEU A 99 10.11 -0.58 12.23
CA LEU A 99 10.39 0.01 13.54
C LEU A 99 9.35 1.07 13.96
N THR A 100 8.56 1.60 13.04
CA THR A 100 7.43 2.48 13.41
C THR A 100 6.34 1.71 14.15
N ARG A 101 6.23 0.40 13.97
CA ARG A 101 5.17 -0.48 14.47
C ARG A 101 5.59 -1.22 15.73
N GLY A 102 6.83 -1.72 15.79
CA GLY A 102 7.35 -2.53 16.89
C GLY A 102 8.85 -2.78 16.78
N GLN A 103 9.41 -3.40 17.78
CA GLN A 103 10.79 -3.88 17.79
C GLN A 103 10.78 -5.37 17.42
N LEU A 104 11.24 -5.73 16.22
CA LEU A 104 11.27 -7.12 15.76
C LEU A 104 12.56 -7.86 16.10
N GLY A 105 13.65 -7.16 16.13
CA GLY A 105 14.99 -7.69 16.36
C GLY A 105 15.79 -6.84 17.35
N ASP A 106 17.09 -6.74 17.10
CA ASP A 106 18.00 -5.98 17.93
C ASP A 106 17.72 -4.47 17.87
N LYS A 107 18.30 -3.74 18.82
CA LYS A 107 18.29 -2.28 18.81
C LYS A 107 18.98 -1.75 17.56
N VAL A 108 18.32 -0.85 16.82
CA VAL A 108 18.88 -0.20 15.63
C VAL A 108 19.27 1.23 15.95
N GLU A 109 20.57 1.51 15.89
CA GLU A 109 21.13 2.85 16.03
C GLU A 109 21.63 3.36 14.66
N ALA A 110 21.25 4.58 14.30
CA ALA A 110 21.77 5.28 13.13
C ALA A 110 21.93 6.77 13.49
N ASP A 111 23.03 7.37 13.02
CA ASP A 111 23.38 8.76 13.29
C ASP A 111 23.47 9.08 14.81
N GLY A 112 23.84 8.08 15.63
CA GLY A 112 23.93 8.22 17.08
C GLY A 112 22.57 8.22 17.81
N VAL A 113 21.48 7.85 17.12
CA VAL A 113 20.11 7.87 17.65
C VAL A 113 19.51 6.46 17.58
N ASP A 114 18.87 6.02 18.68
CA ASP A 114 17.99 4.85 18.68
C ASP A 114 16.76 5.15 17.80
N LYS A 115 16.61 4.42 16.71
CA LYS A 115 15.56 4.70 15.72
C LYS A 115 14.16 4.30 16.20
N ARG A 116 14.05 3.25 17.01
CA ARG A 116 12.76 2.91 17.63
C ARG A 116 12.31 3.99 18.61
N GLU A 117 13.20 4.47 19.46
CA GLU A 117 12.91 5.56 20.40
C GLU A 117 12.53 6.84 19.64
N PHE A 118 13.24 7.17 18.56
CA PHE A 118 12.92 8.31 17.70
C PHE A 118 11.47 8.22 17.16
N TYR A 119 11.07 7.08 16.58
CA TYR A 119 9.71 6.93 16.03
C TYR A 119 8.64 6.99 17.12
N VAL A 120 8.84 6.33 18.25
CA VAL A 120 7.92 6.40 19.41
C VAL A 120 7.77 7.84 19.91
N LYS A 121 8.86 8.60 19.99
CA LYS A 121 8.82 10.01 20.36
C LYS A 121 8.00 10.85 19.38
N GLN A 122 8.12 10.61 18.06
CA GLN A 122 7.30 11.32 17.09
C GLN A 122 5.82 10.93 17.22
N GLN A 123 5.50 9.67 17.42
CA GLN A 123 4.13 9.20 17.67
C GLN A 123 3.52 9.87 18.90
N GLN A 124 4.29 9.98 20.01
CA GLN A 124 3.82 10.67 21.21
C GLN A 124 3.59 12.16 20.98
N ARG A 125 4.51 12.85 20.29
CA ARG A 125 4.35 14.27 19.94
C ARG A 125 3.11 14.52 19.09
N ILE A 126 2.84 13.64 18.11
CA ILE A 126 1.63 13.71 17.28
C ILE A 126 0.38 13.46 18.12
N ALA A 127 0.41 12.46 19.01
CA ALA A 127 -0.70 12.16 19.91
C ALA A 127 -1.02 13.34 20.84
N ASP A 128 0.00 13.93 21.46
CA ASP A 128 -0.16 15.09 22.34
C ASP A 128 -0.76 16.29 21.59
N PHE A 129 -0.29 16.53 20.36
CA PHE A 129 -0.81 17.60 19.52
C PHE A 129 -2.29 17.35 19.14
N ALA A 130 -2.59 16.16 18.62
CA ALA A 130 -3.96 15.80 18.23
C ALA A 130 -4.93 15.88 19.41
N ASN A 131 -4.53 15.41 20.60
CA ASN A 131 -5.34 15.49 21.80
C ASN A 131 -5.62 16.96 22.22
N LYS A 132 -4.64 17.85 22.12
CA LYS A 132 -4.83 19.29 22.39
C LYS A 132 -5.79 19.95 21.40
N VAL A 133 -5.69 19.58 20.10
CA VAL A 133 -6.64 20.05 19.07
C VAL A 133 -8.06 19.56 19.40
N HIS A 134 -8.24 18.29 19.71
CA HIS A 134 -9.54 17.70 20.02
C HIS A 134 -10.14 18.27 21.31
N ALA A 135 -9.32 18.54 22.32
CA ALA A 135 -9.75 19.17 23.58
C ALA A 135 -10.16 20.65 23.37
N GLY A 136 -9.65 21.31 22.31
CA GLY A 136 -9.84 22.74 22.09
C GLY A 136 -8.84 23.60 22.88
N GLU A 137 -7.69 23.03 23.23
CA GLU A 137 -6.54 23.77 23.76
C GLU A 137 -5.74 24.45 22.63
N ILE A 138 -5.78 23.86 21.44
CA ILE A 138 -5.32 24.45 20.19
C ILE A 138 -6.57 24.77 19.35
N THR A 139 -6.78 26.04 19.05
CA THR A 139 -7.96 26.57 18.36
C THR A 139 -7.55 27.51 17.23
N ASN A 140 -8.51 27.89 16.40
CA ASN A 140 -8.34 28.99 15.44
C ASN A 140 -8.25 30.35 16.15
N ALA A 141 -8.04 31.42 15.38
CA ALA A 141 -7.90 32.79 15.92
C ALA A 141 -9.17 33.30 16.66
N ALA A 142 -10.33 32.73 16.39
CA ALA A 142 -11.59 33.06 17.08
C ALA A 142 -11.81 32.25 18.37
N GLY A 143 -10.89 31.34 18.72
CA GLY A 143 -11.04 30.43 19.87
C GLY A 143 -11.95 29.24 19.60
N GLU A 144 -12.21 28.90 18.35
CA GLU A 144 -13.09 27.82 17.91
C GLU A 144 -12.29 26.58 17.52
N LYS A 145 -12.91 25.41 17.65
CA LYS A 145 -12.26 24.13 17.33
C LYS A 145 -12.09 23.94 15.82
N PHE A 146 -11.00 23.31 15.44
CA PHE A 146 -10.81 22.78 14.10
C PHE A 146 -11.70 21.55 13.86
N THR A 147 -12.27 21.45 12.66
CA THR A 147 -13.18 20.36 12.24
C THR A 147 -12.68 19.61 11.03
N THR A 148 -11.72 20.18 10.31
CA THR A 148 -11.17 19.62 9.08
C THR A 148 -9.64 19.56 9.14
N VAL A 149 -9.06 18.46 8.66
CA VAL A 149 -7.63 18.33 8.41
C VAL A 149 -7.40 18.13 6.92
N VAL A 150 -6.49 18.90 6.33
CA VAL A 150 -6.15 18.80 4.91
C VAL A 150 -4.70 18.38 4.78
N GLN A 151 -4.43 17.19 4.26
CA GLN A 151 -3.07 16.75 3.97
C GLN A 151 -2.63 17.21 2.58
N ILE A 152 -1.49 17.89 2.50
CA ILE A 152 -0.85 18.35 1.28
C ILE A 152 0.39 17.49 1.06
N GLY A 153 0.38 16.64 0.04
CA GLY A 153 1.49 15.73 -0.26
C GLY A 153 1.23 14.95 -1.52
N ILE A 154 2.28 14.44 -2.17
CA ILE A 154 2.19 13.69 -3.43
C ILE A 154 2.82 12.31 -3.29
N GLY A 155 2.41 11.34 -4.11
CA GLY A 155 2.93 9.98 -4.09
C GLY A 155 2.70 9.28 -2.76
N GLY A 156 3.76 8.81 -2.10
CA GLY A 156 3.67 8.14 -0.80
C GLY A 156 3.16 9.03 0.33
N SER A 157 3.26 10.35 0.20
CA SER A 157 2.70 11.31 1.16
C SER A 157 1.18 11.54 0.98
N ASP A 158 0.56 10.92 -0.03
CA ASP A 158 -0.86 10.98 -0.30
C ASP A 158 -1.50 9.58 -0.34
N LEU A 159 -1.03 8.70 -1.24
CA LEU A 159 -1.72 7.46 -1.62
C LEU A 159 -2.01 6.54 -0.42
N GLY A 160 -1.01 6.29 0.42
CA GLY A 160 -1.17 5.47 1.61
C GLY A 160 -2.07 6.13 2.65
N PRO A 161 -1.73 7.32 3.17
CA PRO A 161 -2.57 8.02 4.17
C PRO A 161 -4.01 8.22 3.75
N ARG A 162 -4.26 8.61 2.49
CA ARG A 162 -5.62 8.75 1.93
C ARG A 162 -6.36 7.41 1.91
N ALA A 163 -5.71 6.35 1.44
CA ALA A 163 -6.32 5.02 1.43
C ALA A 163 -6.67 4.54 2.84
N MET A 164 -5.81 4.77 3.84
CA MET A 164 -6.05 4.40 5.24
C MET A 164 -7.19 5.23 5.86
N TYR A 165 -7.23 6.55 5.59
CA TYR A 165 -8.32 7.40 6.05
C TYR A 165 -9.67 6.91 5.50
N LEU A 166 -9.79 6.74 4.19
CA LEU A 166 -11.04 6.29 3.55
C LEU A 166 -11.46 4.90 4.04
N ALA A 167 -10.50 4.02 4.31
CA ALA A 167 -10.76 2.69 4.84
C ALA A 167 -11.36 2.71 6.25
N LEU A 168 -11.08 3.72 7.06
CA LEU A 168 -11.51 3.79 8.47
C LEU A 168 -12.62 4.80 8.74
N GLU A 169 -12.96 5.68 7.81
CA GLU A 169 -13.91 6.76 8.04
C GLU A 169 -15.27 6.26 8.56
N ASN A 170 -15.85 5.26 7.90
CA ASN A 170 -17.13 4.67 8.31
C ASN A 170 -17.02 3.96 9.68
N TRP A 171 -15.95 3.21 9.88
CA TRP A 171 -15.68 2.55 11.15
C TRP A 171 -15.57 3.56 12.29
N ALA A 172 -14.84 4.65 12.09
CA ALA A 172 -14.65 5.70 13.09
C ALA A 172 -15.96 6.42 13.43
N LYS A 173 -16.81 6.71 12.42
CA LYS A 173 -18.14 7.30 12.63
C LYS A 173 -19.03 6.40 13.47
N LYS A 174 -19.07 5.09 13.17
CA LYS A 174 -19.84 4.09 13.93
C LYS A 174 -19.38 3.99 15.39
N ASN A 175 -18.06 4.00 15.61
CA ASN A 175 -17.46 3.76 16.92
C ASN A 175 -17.24 5.05 17.74
N GLY A 176 -17.68 6.21 17.24
CA GLY A 176 -17.59 7.49 17.95
C GLY A 176 -16.16 8.05 18.09
N THR A 177 -15.23 7.54 17.29
CA THR A 177 -13.83 8.01 17.27
C THR A 177 -13.56 9.03 16.16
N PHE A 178 -14.52 9.31 15.29
CA PHE A 178 -14.39 10.34 14.26
C PHE A 178 -14.30 11.73 14.90
N LYS A 179 -13.20 12.44 14.65
CA LYS A 179 -12.88 13.75 15.24
C LYS A 179 -12.92 14.88 14.22
N MET A 180 -12.24 14.67 13.07
CA MET A 180 -12.12 15.68 12.02
C MET A 180 -12.29 15.02 10.66
N GLU A 181 -12.93 15.73 9.71
CA GLU A 181 -12.95 15.30 8.32
C GLU A 181 -11.56 15.49 7.71
N ALA A 182 -11.04 14.48 6.98
CA ALA A 182 -9.79 14.65 6.24
C ALA A 182 -10.04 14.87 4.75
N LYS A 183 -9.29 15.82 4.18
CA LYS A 183 -9.20 16.09 2.75
C LYS A 183 -7.74 16.00 2.31
N PHE A 184 -7.52 15.88 1.01
CA PHE A 184 -6.20 15.66 0.46
C PHE A 184 -5.99 16.49 -0.80
N ILE A 185 -4.90 17.26 -0.83
CA ILE A 185 -4.42 17.99 -2.01
C ILE A 185 -3.12 17.32 -2.45
N SER A 186 -3.10 16.70 -3.62
CA SER A 186 -1.96 15.89 -4.05
C SER A 186 -1.44 16.19 -5.44
N ASN A 187 -2.29 16.70 -6.33
CA ASN A 187 -1.89 17.02 -7.69
C ASN A 187 -1.44 18.50 -7.78
N VAL A 188 -0.49 18.78 -8.66
CA VAL A 188 -0.11 20.17 -9.01
C VAL A 188 -1.15 20.84 -9.92
N ASP A 189 -2.16 20.09 -10.37
CA ASP A 189 -3.31 20.61 -11.07
C ASP A 189 -4.04 21.63 -10.17
N PRO A 190 -4.20 22.89 -10.60
CA PRO A 190 -4.87 23.93 -9.82
C PRO A 190 -6.31 23.57 -9.45
N ASP A 191 -6.98 22.75 -10.25
CA ASP A 191 -8.35 22.30 -9.98
C ASP A 191 -8.44 21.35 -8.77
N ASP A 192 -7.38 20.58 -8.47
CA ASP A 192 -7.34 19.73 -7.27
C ASP A 192 -7.35 20.57 -5.98
N ALA A 193 -6.44 21.55 -5.89
CA ALA A 193 -6.39 22.46 -4.75
C ALA A 193 -7.68 23.29 -4.63
N ALA A 194 -8.18 23.84 -5.76
CA ALA A 194 -9.39 24.66 -5.78
C ALA A 194 -10.63 23.85 -5.33
N ALA A 195 -10.79 22.61 -5.81
CA ALA A 195 -11.91 21.76 -5.43
C ALA A 195 -11.94 21.49 -3.91
N VAL A 196 -10.79 21.21 -3.32
CA VAL A 196 -10.69 20.99 -1.86
C VAL A 196 -10.97 22.28 -1.10
N LEU A 197 -10.29 23.38 -1.43
CA LEU A 197 -10.42 24.65 -0.71
C LEU A 197 -11.83 25.22 -0.77
N ASN A 198 -12.54 25.04 -1.90
CA ASN A 198 -13.94 25.45 -2.04
C ASN A 198 -14.94 24.55 -1.30
N SER A 199 -14.52 23.35 -0.87
CA SER A 199 -15.38 22.38 -0.18
C SER A 199 -15.28 22.43 1.34
N ILE A 200 -14.40 23.27 1.90
CA ILE A 200 -14.10 23.32 3.33
C ILE A 200 -14.26 24.75 3.88
N ASP A 201 -14.38 24.85 5.20
CA ASP A 201 -14.19 26.10 5.93
C ASP A 201 -12.71 26.22 6.33
N VAL A 202 -11.97 27.11 5.61
CA VAL A 202 -10.54 27.30 5.84
C VAL A 202 -10.23 27.80 7.27
N ALA A 203 -11.16 28.55 7.88
CA ALA A 203 -11.01 29.05 9.25
C ALA A 203 -11.07 27.93 10.30
N HIS A 204 -11.74 26.83 10.01
CA HIS A 204 -11.85 25.65 10.87
C HIS A 204 -11.00 24.47 10.36
N SER A 205 -9.98 24.74 9.55
CA SER A 205 -9.11 23.72 8.94
C SER A 205 -7.68 23.79 9.44
N ILE A 206 -7.06 22.63 9.69
CA ILE A 206 -5.61 22.45 9.86
C ILE A 206 -5.04 21.84 8.58
N PHE A 207 -3.95 22.39 8.07
CA PHE A 207 -3.25 21.92 6.87
C PHE A 207 -1.94 21.24 7.26
N VAL A 208 -1.77 19.98 6.82
CA VAL A 208 -0.60 19.13 7.09
C VAL A 208 0.26 19.10 5.83
N LEU A 209 1.32 19.87 5.79
CA LEU A 209 2.29 19.85 4.69
C LEU A 209 3.25 18.67 4.87
N VAL A 210 3.24 17.72 3.92
CA VAL A 210 4.08 16.53 3.98
C VAL A 210 5.12 16.56 2.87
N SER A 211 6.35 16.84 3.24
CA SER A 211 7.50 16.83 2.32
C SER A 211 8.78 16.47 3.06
N LYS A 212 9.36 15.29 2.79
CA LYS A 212 10.59 14.85 3.46
C LYS A 212 11.75 15.82 3.24
N SER A 213 12.00 16.23 2.00
CA SER A 213 13.06 17.16 1.66
C SER A 213 12.71 18.63 1.92
N GLY A 214 11.41 18.96 2.00
CA GLY A 214 10.94 20.34 2.00
C GLY A 214 11.13 21.10 0.69
N THR A 215 11.43 20.41 -0.42
CA THR A 215 11.76 21.01 -1.72
C THR A 215 10.98 20.42 -2.90
N THR A 216 9.98 19.58 -2.63
CA THR A 216 9.14 18.99 -3.68
C THR A 216 8.27 20.08 -4.31
N LEU A 217 8.49 20.36 -5.60
CA LEU A 217 7.87 21.48 -6.31
C LEU A 217 6.34 21.44 -6.23
N GLU A 218 5.74 20.31 -6.51
CA GLU A 218 4.28 20.11 -6.49
C GLU A 218 3.70 20.41 -5.10
N THR A 219 4.37 19.95 -4.05
CA THR A 219 3.95 20.16 -2.66
C THR A 219 4.04 21.63 -2.26
N LEU A 220 5.13 22.32 -2.63
CA LEU A 220 5.31 23.75 -2.36
C LEU A 220 4.33 24.61 -3.16
N THR A 221 3.99 24.21 -4.39
CA THR A 221 2.96 24.88 -5.18
C THR A 221 1.60 24.78 -4.49
N ASN A 222 1.22 23.58 -4.04
CA ASN A 222 -0.03 23.38 -3.33
C ASN A 222 -0.06 24.09 -1.96
N GLU A 223 1.07 24.18 -1.27
CA GLU A 223 1.22 25.02 -0.07
C GLU A 223 0.89 26.48 -0.35
N SER A 224 1.37 27.01 -1.49
CA SER A 224 1.11 28.40 -1.89
C SER A 224 -0.38 28.65 -2.12
N PHE A 225 -1.11 27.73 -2.76
CA PHE A 225 -2.58 27.83 -2.88
C PHE A 225 -3.25 27.92 -1.51
N VAL A 226 -2.83 27.11 -0.55
CA VAL A 226 -3.38 27.13 0.82
C VAL A 226 -3.03 28.41 1.55
N LYS A 227 -1.79 28.87 1.48
CA LYS A 227 -1.36 30.16 2.10
C LYS A 227 -2.14 31.34 1.52
N ASP A 228 -2.39 31.36 0.21
CA ASP A 228 -3.20 32.40 -0.43
C ASP A 228 -4.67 32.34 0.00
N ALA A 229 -5.25 31.15 0.12
CA ALA A 229 -6.62 30.99 0.60
C ALA A 229 -6.79 31.48 2.05
N LEU A 230 -5.84 31.13 2.94
CA LEU A 230 -5.81 31.60 4.34
C LEU A 230 -5.65 33.13 4.40
N LYS A 231 -4.73 33.69 3.64
CA LYS A 231 -4.51 35.15 3.54
C LYS A 231 -5.76 35.88 3.05
N ASN A 232 -6.43 35.37 2.02
CA ASN A 232 -7.66 35.96 1.49
C ASN A 232 -8.82 35.90 2.50
N ALA A 233 -8.80 34.92 3.40
CA ALA A 233 -9.73 34.82 4.54
C ALA A 233 -9.31 35.69 5.75
N GLY A 234 -8.17 36.42 5.66
CA GLY A 234 -7.65 37.23 6.75
C GLY A 234 -7.00 36.42 7.87
N LEU A 235 -6.56 35.18 7.59
CA LEU A 235 -6.01 34.24 8.55
C LEU A 235 -4.48 34.17 8.48
N ASP A 236 -3.85 33.91 9.62
CA ASP A 236 -2.42 33.68 9.73
C ASP A 236 -2.10 32.18 9.48
N ALA A 237 -1.41 31.89 8.37
CA ALA A 237 -1.05 30.52 7.98
C ALA A 237 -0.26 29.79 9.08
N SER A 238 0.58 30.46 9.86
CA SER A 238 1.35 29.87 10.96
C SER A 238 0.48 29.32 12.09
N LYS A 239 -0.81 29.66 12.14
CA LYS A 239 -1.79 29.16 13.10
C LYS A 239 -2.64 28.01 12.57
N HIS A 240 -2.54 27.70 11.29
CA HIS A 240 -3.34 26.69 10.58
C HIS A 240 -2.51 25.58 9.95
N MET A 241 -1.18 25.76 9.82
CA MET A 241 -0.33 24.79 9.12
C MET A 241 0.59 24.05 10.07
N ILE A 242 0.77 22.77 9.84
CA ILE A 242 1.78 21.92 10.48
C ILE A 242 2.63 21.25 9.38
N ALA A 243 3.89 20.93 9.71
CA ALA A 243 4.79 20.25 8.79
C ALA A 243 5.09 18.81 9.24
N VAL A 244 5.11 17.87 8.29
CA VAL A 244 5.69 16.55 8.45
C VAL A 244 6.88 16.43 7.49
N THR A 245 8.08 16.42 8.03
CA THR A 245 9.31 16.64 7.25
C THR A 245 10.53 15.97 7.89
N SER A 246 11.70 16.03 7.26
CA SER A 246 12.97 15.63 7.89
C SER A 246 13.46 16.71 8.87
N GLU A 247 14.14 16.33 9.95
CA GLU A 247 14.78 17.29 10.88
C GLU A 247 15.81 18.22 10.20
N THR A 248 16.37 17.78 9.07
CA THR A 248 17.33 18.53 8.25
C THR A 248 16.68 19.41 7.19
N SER A 249 15.37 19.29 6.99
CA SER A 249 14.61 20.07 6.01
C SER A 249 14.52 21.54 6.41
N PRO A 250 14.46 22.48 5.44
CA PRO A 250 14.15 23.88 5.71
C PRO A 250 12.85 24.10 6.49
N LEU A 251 11.84 23.22 6.27
CA LEU A 251 10.54 23.30 6.94
C LEU A 251 10.62 23.02 8.45
N ALA A 252 11.61 22.24 8.90
CA ALA A 252 11.73 21.83 10.30
C ALA A 252 11.99 22.99 11.27
N LYS A 253 12.53 24.10 10.79
CA LYS A 253 12.93 25.26 11.58
C LYS A 253 12.19 26.54 11.20
N SER A 254 11.16 26.43 10.35
CA SER A 254 10.37 27.57 9.90
C SER A 254 9.32 27.93 10.95
N ASP A 255 9.21 29.21 11.25
CA ASP A 255 8.14 29.79 12.11
C ASP A 255 6.79 29.86 11.37
N ASP A 256 6.73 29.43 10.11
CA ASP A 256 5.50 29.38 9.31
C ASP A 256 4.55 28.26 9.72
N TYR A 257 4.94 27.38 10.66
CA TYR A 257 4.14 26.22 11.08
C TYR A 257 3.87 26.21 12.58
N LEU A 258 2.62 25.86 12.91
CA LEU A 258 2.15 25.69 14.29
C LEU A 258 2.90 24.57 15.02
N ALA A 259 3.27 23.51 14.29
CA ALA A 259 4.07 22.40 14.78
C ALA A 259 4.80 21.70 13.63
N ALA A 260 5.91 21.01 13.95
CA ALA A 260 6.61 20.13 13.01
C ALA A 260 6.81 18.75 13.62
N PHE A 261 6.52 17.70 12.83
CA PHE A 261 6.75 16.29 13.17
C PHE A 261 7.75 15.70 12.20
N PHE A 262 8.57 14.76 12.67
CA PHE A 262 9.72 14.35 11.92
C PHE A 262 9.63 12.90 11.41
N MET A 263 10.07 12.74 10.17
CA MET A 263 10.43 11.47 9.55
C MET A 263 11.91 11.51 9.19
N ASP A 264 12.49 10.34 8.94
CA ASP A 264 13.88 10.25 8.48
C ASP A 264 13.99 9.61 7.08
N ASP A 265 15.24 9.48 6.62
CA ASP A 265 15.55 8.95 5.29
C ASP A 265 15.43 7.43 5.18
N TYR A 266 15.27 6.74 6.31
CA TYR A 266 15.21 5.26 6.38
C TYR A 266 13.80 4.70 6.12
N ILE A 267 12.81 5.58 5.88
CA ILE A 267 11.45 5.20 5.51
C ILE A 267 11.14 5.75 4.11
N GLY A 268 10.96 4.87 3.14
CA GLY A 268 10.53 5.23 1.80
C GLY A 268 9.08 5.74 1.78
N GLY A 269 8.74 6.64 0.83
CA GLY A 269 7.41 7.26 0.76
C GLY A 269 6.26 6.25 0.70
N ARG A 270 6.35 5.24 -0.15
CA ARG A 270 5.31 4.20 -0.30
C ARG A 270 5.19 3.23 0.89
N TYR A 271 6.16 3.27 1.82
CA TYR A 271 6.16 2.53 3.09
C TYR A 271 5.87 3.44 4.31
N SER A 272 5.43 4.68 4.10
CA SER A 272 5.40 5.70 5.15
C SER A 272 4.06 5.83 5.89
N SER A 273 3.03 5.05 5.53
CA SER A 273 1.69 5.16 6.16
C SER A 273 1.71 4.91 7.67
N THR A 274 2.67 4.14 8.19
CA THR A 274 2.83 3.85 9.63
C THR A 274 3.80 4.81 10.34
N SER A 275 4.39 5.77 9.62
CA SER A 275 5.26 6.82 10.16
C SER A 275 4.47 8.08 10.55
N ALA A 276 5.17 9.18 10.84
CA ALA A 276 4.57 10.49 11.07
C ALA A 276 3.69 10.96 9.89
N VAL A 277 3.93 10.46 8.67
CA VAL A 277 3.18 10.81 7.45
C VAL A 277 1.71 10.40 7.56
N GLY A 278 1.42 9.15 7.88
CA GLY A 278 0.04 8.71 8.15
C GLY A 278 -0.40 9.07 9.56
N GLY A 279 0.54 9.05 10.53
CA GLY A 279 0.26 9.32 11.94
C GLY A 279 -0.39 10.68 12.20
N ALA A 280 0.09 11.73 11.52
CA ALA A 280 -0.44 13.09 11.72
C ALA A 280 -1.91 13.18 11.28
N VAL A 281 -2.23 12.82 10.04
CA VAL A 281 -3.60 12.93 9.53
C VAL A 281 -4.56 11.95 10.20
N LEU A 282 -4.14 10.70 10.44
CA LEU A 282 -5.02 9.69 11.04
C LEU A 282 -5.30 9.98 12.51
N SER A 283 -4.31 10.49 13.27
CA SER A 283 -4.52 10.88 14.67
C SER A 283 -5.42 12.11 14.79
N LEU A 284 -5.29 13.10 13.90
CA LEU A 284 -6.20 14.25 13.86
C LEU A 284 -7.62 13.83 13.45
N ALA A 285 -7.76 12.96 12.47
CA ALA A 285 -9.06 12.53 11.97
C ALA A 285 -9.81 11.60 12.93
N PHE A 286 -9.12 10.67 13.61
CA PHE A 286 -9.77 9.57 14.35
C PHE A 286 -9.35 9.44 15.81
N GLY A 287 -8.31 10.14 16.23
CA GLY A 287 -7.66 9.99 17.53
C GLY A 287 -6.42 9.11 17.49
N PRO A 288 -5.41 9.39 18.33
CA PRO A 288 -4.14 8.66 18.35
C PRO A 288 -4.30 7.18 18.73
N GLU A 289 -5.35 6.82 19.49
CA GLU A 289 -5.65 5.43 19.87
C GLU A 289 -6.01 4.59 18.66
N VAL A 290 -6.71 5.15 17.66
CA VAL A 290 -7.04 4.46 16.40
C VAL A 290 -5.78 4.23 15.57
N PHE A 291 -4.89 5.21 15.52
CA PHE A 291 -3.60 5.04 14.86
C PHE A 291 -2.73 3.99 15.57
N ALA A 292 -2.74 3.93 16.89
CA ALA A 292 -2.03 2.90 17.67
C ALA A 292 -2.57 1.49 17.37
N GLN A 293 -3.89 1.30 17.24
CA GLN A 293 -4.50 0.04 16.84
C GLN A 293 -4.07 -0.37 15.41
N PHE A 294 -4.01 0.58 14.49
CA PHE A 294 -3.51 0.36 13.12
C PHE A 294 -2.06 -0.13 13.13
N LEU A 295 -1.18 0.51 13.92
CA LEU A 295 0.21 0.07 14.08
C LEU A 295 0.30 -1.33 14.70
N ALA A 296 -0.54 -1.63 15.70
CA ALA A 296 -0.55 -2.94 16.37
C ALA A 296 -0.93 -4.07 15.39
N GLY A 297 -1.90 -3.83 14.51
CA GLY A 297 -2.25 -4.79 13.46
C GLY A 297 -1.11 -5.07 12.49
N ALA A 298 -0.41 -4.03 12.06
CA ALA A 298 0.77 -4.15 11.19
C ALA A 298 1.90 -4.92 11.88
N ALA A 299 2.18 -4.64 13.16
CA ALA A 299 3.19 -5.33 13.95
C ALA A 299 2.93 -6.85 14.07
N LYS A 300 1.68 -7.27 14.20
CA LYS A 300 1.31 -8.70 14.25
C LYS A 300 1.76 -9.44 12.98
N VAL A 301 1.54 -8.85 11.81
CA VAL A 301 1.94 -9.44 10.53
C VAL A 301 3.45 -9.41 10.34
N ASP A 302 4.12 -8.36 10.77
CA ASP A 302 5.59 -8.30 10.75
C ASP A 302 6.20 -9.44 11.59
N GLU A 303 5.62 -9.74 12.77
CA GLU A 303 6.08 -10.85 13.60
C GLU A 303 5.83 -12.22 12.95
N VAL A 304 4.65 -12.43 12.36
CA VAL A 304 4.33 -13.67 11.63
C VAL A 304 5.25 -13.86 10.43
N SER A 305 5.66 -12.77 9.79
CA SER A 305 6.58 -12.78 8.62
C SER A 305 8.02 -13.23 8.97
N LYS A 306 8.37 -13.38 10.25
CA LYS A 306 9.63 -13.99 10.68
C LYS A 306 9.65 -15.51 10.58
N ASN A 307 8.49 -16.15 10.35
CA ASN A 307 8.40 -17.60 10.31
C ASN A 307 9.11 -18.16 9.07
N GLU A 308 10.02 -19.12 9.29
CA GLU A 308 10.79 -19.78 8.23
C GLU A 308 9.96 -20.80 7.43
N ASP A 309 8.88 -21.34 8.04
CA ASP A 309 7.97 -22.25 7.37
C ASP A 309 7.08 -21.46 6.42
N LEU A 310 7.27 -21.68 5.11
CA LEU A 310 6.51 -21.00 4.06
C LEU A 310 5.00 -21.10 4.28
N LEU A 311 4.50 -22.25 4.72
CA LEU A 311 3.07 -22.49 4.92
C LEU A 311 2.51 -21.86 6.21
N LYS A 312 3.36 -21.22 7.01
CA LYS A 312 2.99 -20.46 8.21
C LYS A 312 3.33 -18.98 8.09
N ASN A 313 3.81 -18.56 6.92
CA ASN A 313 4.17 -17.17 6.62
C ASN A 313 3.34 -16.66 5.44
N PRO A 314 2.16 -16.11 5.67
CA PRO A 314 1.23 -15.76 4.61
C PRO A 314 1.78 -14.72 3.63
N ALA A 315 2.59 -13.77 4.09
CA ALA A 315 3.19 -12.75 3.22
C ALA A 315 4.28 -13.35 2.31
N MET A 316 5.13 -14.22 2.86
CA MET A 316 6.14 -14.94 2.08
C MET A 316 5.49 -15.93 1.10
N LEU A 317 4.44 -16.64 1.52
CA LEU A 317 3.72 -17.58 0.67
C LEU A 317 3.05 -16.86 -0.51
N ASP A 318 2.37 -15.75 -0.26
CA ASP A 318 1.76 -14.93 -1.32
C ASP A 318 2.82 -14.34 -2.26
N ALA A 319 3.97 -13.92 -1.73
CA ALA A 319 5.11 -13.47 -2.52
C ALA A 319 5.65 -14.57 -3.45
N MET A 320 5.86 -15.77 -2.91
CA MET A 320 6.42 -16.89 -3.67
C MET A 320 5.44 -17.43 -4.73
N ILE A 321 4.14 -17.45 -4.44
CA ILE A 321 3.11 -17.75 -5.45
C ILE A 321 3.14 -16.68 -6.55
N GLY A 322 3.28 -15.40 -6.20
CA GLY A 322 3.40 -14.31 -7.18
C GLY A 322 4.65 -14.43 -8.06
N VAL A 323 5.78 -14.87 -7.51
CA VAL A 323 7.00 -15.18 -8.30
C VAL A 323 6.75 -16.34 -9.26
N TYR A 324 6.09 -17.41 -8.83
CA TYR A 324 5.69 -18.53 -9.69
C TYR A 324 4.77 -18.07 -10.83
N GLU A 325 3.73 -17.29 -10.52
CA GLU A 325 2.80 -16.74 -11.50
C GLU A 325 3.50 -15.83 -12.52
N ARG A 326 4.46 -15.00 -12.06
CA ARG A 326 5.18 -14.06 -12.91
C ARG A 326 6.26 -14.72 -13.76
N ASN A 327 7.10 -15.57 -13.16
CA ASN A 327 8.35 -16.05 -13.78
C ASN A 327 8.21 -17.44 -14.39
N VAL A 328 7.27 -18.26 -13.93
CA VAL A 328 7.08 -19.63 -14.41
C VAL A 328 5.82 -19.75 -15.25
N LEU A 329 4.71 -19.12 -14.85
CA LEU A 329 3.45 -19.11 -15.61
C LEU A 329 3.38 -17.96 -16.63
N GLY A 330 4.23 -16.92 -16.49
CA GLY A 330 4.36 -15.82 -17.43
C GLY A 330 3.26 -14.76 -17.35
N TYR A 331 2.56 -14.62 -16.21
CA TYR A 331 1.47 -13.67 -16.08
C TYR A 331 1.99 -12.24 -15.83
N PRO A 332 1.63 -11.26 -16.68
CA PRO A 332 2.25 -9.94 -16.65
C PRO A 332 1.64 -8.96 -15.65
N ALA A 333 0.46 -9.26 -15.14
CA ALA A 333 -0.31 -8.36 -14.28
C ALA A 333 -0.98 -9.11 -13.13
N THR A 334 -1.38 -8.39 -12.10
CA THR A 334 -2.21 -8.89 -10.98
C THR A 334 -3.31 -7.87 -10.69
N ALA A 335 -4.56 -8.33 -10.54
CA ALA A 335 -5.68 -7.48 -10.15
C ALA A 335 -5.97 -7.63 -8.65
N VAL A 336 -6.01 -6.51 -7.92
CA VAL A 336 -6.39 -6.45 -6.50
C VAL A 336 -7.83 -5.96 -6.40
N LEU A 337 -8.71 -6.79 -5.88
CA LEU A 337 -10.15 -6.63 -5.97
C LEU A 337 -10.79 -6.67 -4.57
N PRO A 338 -10.78 -5.56 -3.81
CA PRO A 338 -11.41 -5.50 -2.50
C PRO A 338 -12.94 -5.49 -2.64
N TYR A 339 -13.62 -6.45 -2.02
CA TYR A 339 -15.08 -6.45 -1.86
C TYR A 339 -15.44 -5.65 -0.60
N SER A 340 -15.04 -4.38 -0.63
CA SER A 340 -15.29 -3.36 0.38
C SER A 340 -15.08 -1.98 -0.25
N GLN A 341 -16.13 -1.17 -0.27
CA GLN A 341 -16.04 0.19 -0.82
C GLN A 341 -15.08 1.08 -0.01
N ALA A 342 -14.93 0.80 1.28
CA ALA A 342 -13.98 1.51 2.14
C ALA A 342 -12.52 1.35 1.66
N LEU A 343 -12.20 0.26 0.95
CA LEU A 343 -10.88 0.01 0.37
C LEU A 343 -10.73 0.52 -1.09
N ASN A 344 -11.56 1.46 -1.55
CA ASN A 344 -11.56 1.92 -2.94
C ASN A 344 -10.22 2.51 -3.41
N ARG A 345 -9.45 3.11 -2.53
CA ARG A 345 -8.11 3.67 -2.83
C ARG A 345 -6.95 2.73 -2.48
N PHE A 346 -7.24 1.58 -1.86
CA PHE A 346 -6.21 0.62 -1.49
C PHE A 346 -5.47 0.04 -2.72
N PRO A 347 -6.14 -0.36 -3.82
CA PRO A 347 -5.44 -0.78 -5.04
C PRO A 347 -4.50 0.29 -5.61
N ALA A 348 -4.88 1.57 -5.56
CA ALA A 348 -4.02 2.66 -6.02
C ALA A 348 -2.76 2.83 -5.15
N HIS A 349 -2.86 2.63 -3.83
CA HIS A 349 -1.70 2.55 -2.95
C HIS A 349 -0.80 1.37 -3.31
N LEU A 350 -1.38 0.19 -3.58
CA LEU A 350 -0.63 -1.00 -3.96
C LEU A 350 0.03 -0.89 -5.33
N GLN A 351 -0.52 -0.10 -6.26
CA GLN A 351 0.15 0.23 -7.52
C GLN A 351 1.51 0.87 -7.24
N GLN A 352 1.55 1.90 -6.40
CA GLN A 352 2.83 2.51 -6.03
C GLN A 352 3.70 1.54 -5.25
N LEU A 353 3.14 0.86 -4.25
CA LEU A 353 3.88 -0.05 -3.40
C LEU A 353 4.63 -1.12 -4.20
N ASP A 354 3.98 -1.79 -5.14
CA ASP A 354 4.57 -2.90 -5.91
C ASP A 354 5.36 -2.40 -7.12
N MET A 355 4.74 -1.60 -8.00
CA MET A 355 5.36 -1.24 -9.28
C MET A 355 6.56 -0.32 -9.12
N GLU A 356 6.55 0.61 -8.14
CA GLU A 356 7.71 1.46 -7.85
C GLU A 356 8.82 0.66 -7.12
N SER A 357 8.46 -0.33 -6.29
CA SER A 357 9.43 -1.17 -5.60
C SER A 357 10.10 -2.16 -6.55
N ASN A 358 9.32 -2.93 -7.30
CA ASN A 358 9.78 -4.12 -8.02
C ASN A 358 9.77 -3.96 -9.55
N GLY A 359 9.27 -2.85 -10.09
CA GLY A 359 9.32 -2.54 -11.53
C GLY A 359 10.73 -2.13 -11.96
N LYS A 360 11.69 -3.04 -11.89
CA LYS A 360 13.12 -2.80 -12.14
C LYS A 360 13.64 -3.70 -13.26
N SER A 361 14.55 -3.19 -14.08
CA SER A 361 15.26 -3.93 -15.14
C SER A 361 16.70 -4.29 -14.75
N VAL A 362 17.11 -3.91 -13.53
CA VAL A 362 18.46 -4.18 -12.99
C VAL A 362 18.34 -4.77 -11.61
N ASN A 363 19.33 -5.59 -11.22
CA ASN A 363 19.44 -6.09 -9.86
C ASN A 363 19.93 -4.98 -8.90
N ARG A 364 19.98 -5.28 -7.60
CA ARG A 364 20.42 -4.36 -6.55
C ARG A 364 21.86 -3.84 -6.69
N PHE A 365 22.65 -4.41 -7.60
CA PHE A 365 24.01 -4.00 -7.91
C PHE A 365 24.11 -3.17 -9.20
N GLY A 366 22.97 -2.92 -9.87
CA GLY A 366 22.91 -2.17 -11.13
C GLY A 366 23.16 -3.00 -12.39
N GLU A 367 23.19 -4.34 -12.28
CA GLU A 367 23.38 -5.22 -13.42
C GLU A 367 22.02 -5.60 -14.03
N PRO A 368 21.89 -5.66 -15.38
CA PRO A 368 20.67 -6.09 -16.04
C PRO A 368 20.23 -7.48 -15.59
N VAL A 369 18.90 -7.71 -15.54
CA VAL A 369 18.30 -9.02 -15.29
C VAL A 369 17.56 -9.52 -16.53
N ASP A 370 17.67 -10.82 -16.83
CA ASP A 370 17.06 -11.46 -18.01
C ASP A 370 15.72 -12.15 -17.66
N TYR A 371 15.08 -11.78 -16.56
CA TYR A 371 13.79 -12.31 -16.15
C TYR A 371 12.80 -11.17 -15.80
N PRO A 372 11.48 -11.40 -15.98
CA PRO A 372 10.48 -10.43 -15.57
C PRO A 372 10.51 -10.18 -14.06
N THR A 373 10.41 -8.93 -13.67
CA THR A 373 10.27 -8.49 -12.28
C THR A 373 8.81 -8.09 -11.97
N GLY A 374 8.55 -7.11 -11.13
CA GLY A 374 7.22 -6.72 -10.66
C GLY A 374 6.11 -6.72 -11.73
N PRO A 375 4.93 -7.26 -11.40
CA PRO A 375 3.78 -7.26 -12.30
C PRO A 375 3.15 -5.87 -12.40
N VAL A 376 2.32 -5.65 -13.43
CA VAL A 376 1.41 -4.50 -13.46
C VAL A 376 0.29 -4.74 -12.44
N ILE A 377 0.12 -3.82 -11.50
CA ILE A 377 -0.94 -3.85 -10.49
C ILE A 377 -2.07 -2.90 -10.92
N PHE A 378 -3.31 -3.40 -10.87
CA PHE A 378 -4.50 -2.59 -11.01
C PHE A 378 -5.63 -3.17 -10.16
N GLY A 379 -6.71 -2.45 -9.99
CA GLY A 379 -7.85 -2.98 -9.26
C GLY A 379 -8.92 -1.94 -8.99
N GLU A 380 -10.07 -2.46 -8.60
CA GLU A 380 -11.27 -1.69 -8.29
C GLU A 380 -12.10 -2.48 -7.27
N PRO A 381 -12.90 -1.85 -6.41
CA PRO A 381 -13.78 -2.58 -5.52
C PRO A 381 -14.78 -3.47 -6.28
N GLY A 382 -15.00 -4.67 -5.78
CA GLY A 382 -16.22 -5.42 -6.10
C GLY A 382 -17.41 -4.82 -5.33
N THR A 383 -18.62 -4.79 -5.94
CA THR A 383 -19.00 -5.39 -7.23
C THR A 383 -18.74 -4.48 -8.46
N ASN A 384 -18.29 -3.24 -8.27
CA ASN A 384 -18.09 -2.26 -9.36
C ASN A 384 -17.19 -2.82 -10.47
N GLY A 385 -16.06 -3.43 -10.12
CA GLY A 385 -15.14 -4.04 -11.08
C GLY A 385 -15.79 -5.08 -12.00
N GLN A 386 -16.82 -5.82 -11.49
CA GLN A 386 -17.57 -6.79 -12.31
C GLN A 386 -18.28 -6.12 -13.51
N HIS A 387 -18.66 -4.86 -13.36
CA HIS A 387 -19.35 -4.08 -14.38
C HIS A 387 -18.39 -3.19 -15.20
N SER A 388 -17.08 -3.40 -15.06
CA SER A 388 -16.03 -2.66 -15.73
C SER A 388 -15.13 -3.57 -16.59
N PHE A 389 -14.25 -4.35 -15.97
CA PHE A 389 -13.20 -5.09 -16.68
C PHE A 389 -13.26 -6.62 -16.50
N TYR A 390 -14.23 -7.18 -15.78
CA TYR A 390 -14.32 -8.63 -15.59
C TYR A 390 -14.56 -9.41 -16.88
N GLN A 391 -15.09 -8.77 -17.92
CA GLN A 391 -15.17 -9.37 -19.25
C GLN A 391 -13.78 -9.84 -19.72
N LEU A 392 -12.76 -9.00 -19.59
CA LEU A 392 -11.38 -9.37 -19.93
C LEU A 392 -10.85 -10.45 -18.99
N LEU A 393 -11.11 -10.35 -17.69
CA LEU A 393 -10.60 -11.30 -16.70
C LEU A 393 -11.15 -12.71 -16.93
N HIS A 394 -12.43 -12.85 -17.32
CA HIS A 394 -13.08 -14.14 -17.60
C HIS A 394 -12.74 -14.69 -19.00
N GLN A 395 -12.87 -13.87 -20.02
CA GLN A 395 -12.88 -14.34 -21.43
C GLN A 395 -11.75 -13.72 -22.28
N GLY A 396 -10.92 -12.85 -21.69
CA GLY A 396 -9.76 -12.28 -22.39
C GLY A 396 -8.63 -13.28 -22.61
N THR A 397 -7.74 -12.96 -23.54
CA THR A 397 -6.59 -13.81 -23.89
C THR A 397 -5.46 -13.76 -22.85
N ASN A 398 -5.41 -12.71 -22.02
CA ASN A 398 -4.45 -12.61 -20.92
C ASN A 398 -5.00 -13.29 -19.68
N ILE A 399 -4.22 -14.18 -19.06
CA ILE A 399 -4.49 -14.69 -17.72
C ILE A 399 -3.94 -13.70 -16.71
N ILE A 400 -4.79 -13.20 -15.83
CA ILE A 400 -4.44 -12.23 -14.80
C ILE A 400 -4.80 -12.83 -13.44
N PRO A 401 -3.81 -13.14 -12.60
CA PRO A 401 -4.05 -13.52 -11.20
C PRO A 401 -4.87 -12.48 -10.46
N LEU A 402 -5.80 -12.94 -9.63
CA LEU A 402 -6.68 -12.08 -8.87
C LEU A 402 -6.38 -12.21 -7.38
N GLN A 403 -6.41 -11.09 -6.68
CA GLN A 403 -6.29 -11.05 -5.23
C GLN A 403 -7.50 -10.34 -4.65
N PHE A 404 -8.42 -11.13 -4.11
CA PHE A 404 -9.62 -10.65 -3.46
C PHE A 404 -9.34 -10.28 -2.00
N ILE A 405 -10.08 -9.29 -1.47
CA ILE A 405 -10.14 -8.97 -0.06
C ILE A 405 -11.62 -8.87 0.31
N GLY A 406 -12.06 -9.62 1.32
CA GLY A 406 -13.47 -9.68 1.71
C GLY A 406 -13.66 -9.69 3.23
N PHE A 407 -14.77 -9.14 3.70
CA PHE A 407 -15.16 -9.11 5.11
C PHE A 407 -16.55 -9.70 5.30
N LYS A 408 -16.71 -10.44 6.41
CA LYS A 408 -17.99 -11.07 6.75
C LYS A 408 -19.03 -10.02 7.17
N ASN A 409 -18.60 -8.96 7.82
CA ASN A 409 -19.45 -7.88 8.35
C ASN A 409 -19.08 -6.53 7.73
N SER A 410 -20.10 -5.67 7.53
CA SER A 410 -19.89 -4.27 7.17
C SER A 410 -19.45 -3.45 8.39
N GLN A 411 -18.70 -2.37 8.13
CA GLN A 411 -18.24 -1.46 9.20
C GLN A 411 -19.41 -0.76 9.91
N ILE A 412 -20.43 -0.31 9.18
CA ILE A 412 -21.55 0.47 9.75
C ILE A 412 -22.54 -0.45 10.50
N GLY A 413 -22.75 -1.66 10.03
CA GLY A 413 -23.67 -2.62 10.64
C GLY A 413 -25.15 -2.39 10.33
N THR A 414 -25.52 -1.29 9.66
CA THR A 414 -26.86 -1.10 9.10
C THR A 414 -26.94 -1.72 7.72
N ASP A 415 -28.03 -2.45 7.43
CA ASP A 415 -28.20 -3.12 6.13
C ASP A 415 -29.69 -3.18 5.76
N VAL A 416 -29.98 -3.55 4.52
CA VAL A 416 -31.34 -3.72 4.00
C VAL A 416 -31.52 -5.16 3.51
N VAL A 417 -32.73 -5.70 3.68
CA VAL A 417 -33.09 -7.03 3.19
C VAL A 417 -33.96 -6.88 1.94
N ILE A 418 -33.51 -7.45 0.83
CA ILE A 418 -34.25 -7.52 -0.44
C ILE A 418 -34.08 -8.97 -0.97
N GLN A 419 -35.19 -9.61 -1.35
CA GLN A 419 -35.19 -11.00 -1.81
C GLN A 419 -34.48 -11.94 -0.81
N ASP A 420 -34.90 -11.87 0.45
CA ASP A 420 -34.46 -12.69 1.57
C ASP A 420 -32.95 -12.66 1.88
N SER A 421 -32.24 -11.66 1.40
CA SER A 421 -30.81 -11.49 1.69
C SER A 421 -30.42 -10.03 1.93
N THR A 422 -29.42 -9.82 2.81
CA THR A 422 -28.85 -8.49 3.08
C THR A 422 -27.92 -8.04 1.96
N SER A 423 -27.61 -6.75 1.90
CA SER A 423 -26.61 -6.21 0.97
C SER A 423 -25.24 -6.84 1.21
N GLN A 424 -24.82 -6.99 2.48
CA GLN A 424 -23.56 -7.63 2.84
C GLN A 424 -23.52 -9.11 2.41
N GLN A 425 -24.62 -9.85 2.58
CA GLN A 425 -24.71 -11.24 2.09
C GLN A 425 -24.56 -11.31 0.57
N LYS A 426 -25.18 -10.38 -0.17
CA LYS A 426 -25.02 -10.31 -1.64
C LYS A 426 -23.58 -10.03 -2.05
N LEU A 427 -22.89 -9.13 -1.33
CA LEU A 427 -21.48 -8.82 -1.58
C LEU A 427 -20.59 -10.07 -1.36
N CYS A 428 -20.77 -10.76 -0.24
CA CYS A 428 -20.05 -12.01 0.07
C CYS A 428 -20.37 -13.13 -0.94
N ALA A 429 -21.65 -13.28 -1.33
CA ALA A 429 -22.06 -14.27 -2.33
C ALA A 429 -21.40 -14.01 -3.70
N ASN A 430 -21.28 -12.72 -4.10
CA ASN A 430 -20.62 -12.35 -5.34
C ASN A 430 -19.13 -12.76 -5.33
N VAL A 431 -18.35 -12.41 -4.29
CA VAL A 431 -16.94 -12.79 -4.27
C VAL A 431 -16.75 -14.30 -4.26
N ALA A 432 -17.54 -15.04 -3.49
CA ALA A 432 -17.47 -16.51 -3.46
C ALA A 432 -17.79 -17.11 -4.84
N ALA A 433 -18.83 -16.62 -5.51
CA ALA A 433 -19.19 -17.06 -6.86
C ALA A 433 -18.10 -16.73 -7.90
N GLN A 434 -17.49 -15.54 -7.81
CA GLN A 434 -16.42 -15.14 -8.74
C GLN A 434 -15.18 -16.01 -8.60
N ILE A 435 -14.74 -16.33 -7.37
CA ILE A 435 -13.59 -17.20 -7.15
C ILE A 435 -13.79 -18.55 -7.87
N VAL A 436 -14.97 -19.18 -7.69
CA VAL A 436 -15.27 -20.47 -8.30
C VAL A 436 -15.44 -20.35 -9.83
N ALA A 437 -16.13 -19.30 -10.30
CA ALA A 437 -16.34 -19.08 -11.72
C ALA A 437 -15.02 -18.86 -12.47
N PHE A 438 -14.09 -18.09 -11.90
CA PHE A 438 -12.76 -17.87 -12.47
C PHE A 438 -11.92 -19.15 -12.49
N ALA A 439 -11.96 -19.94 -11.43
CA ALA A 439 -11.18 -21.16 -11.33
C ALA A 439 -11.72 -22.29 -12.22
N CYS A 440 -13.03 -22.57 -12.15
CA CYS A 440 -13.64 -23.73 -12.79
C CYS A 440 -14.11 -23.48 -14.21
N GLY A 441 -14.54 -22.24 -14.53
CA GLY A 441 -15.12 -21.92 -15.82
C GLY A 441 -16.48 -22.61 -16.06
N LYS A 442 -16.96 -22.55 -17.28
CA LYS A 442 -18.17 -23.24 -17.76
C LYS A 442 -18.15 -23.35 -19.28
N SER A 443 -18.28 -24.55 -19.82
CA SER A 443 -18.43 -24.78 -21.24
C SER A 443 -19.86 -24.51 -21.71
N ASP A 444 -20.01 -23.94 -22.93
CA ASP A 444 -21.29 -23.68 -23.58
C ASP A 444 -21.15 -23.94 -25.09
N GLU A 445 -22.23 -24.42 -25.74
CA GLU A 445 -22.23 -24.62 -27.20
C GLU A 445 -22.06 -23.30 -27.96
N ASN A 446 -22.60 -22.21 -27.40
CA ASN A 446 -22.34 -20.87 -27.88
C ASN A 446 -21.01 -20.36 -27.31
N ARG A 447 -19.98 -20.32 -28.15
CA ARG A 447 -18.63 -19.89 -27.76
C ARG A 447 -18.57 -18.51 -27.06
N ASN A 448 -19.53 -17.62 -27.34
CA ASN A 448 -19.62 -16.32 -26.64
C ASN A 448 -19.99 -16.47 -25.15
N LYS A 449 -20.51 -17.61 -24.75
CA LYS A 449 -20.89 -17.94 -23.37
C LYS A 449 -19.93 -18.94 -22.72
N ASN A 450 -18.82 -19.27 -23.39
CA ASN A 450 -17.81 -20.16 -22.86
C ASN A 450 -16.89 -19.39 -21.88
N PHE A 451 -16.70 -19.92 -20.70
CA PHE A 451 -15.79 -19.46 -19.68
C PHE A 451 -14.72 -20.54 -19.50
N GLU A 452 -13.48 -20.27 -19.91
CA GLU A 452 -12.43 -21.28 -19.95
C GLU A 452 -12.00 -21.75 -18.56
N GLY A 453 -12.20 -20.92 -17.52
CA GLY A 453 -11.67 -21.22 -16.19
C GLY A 453 -10.14 -21.07 -16.13
N GLY A 454 -9.52 -21.72 -15.15
CA GLY A 454 -8.06 -21.68 -14.99
C GLY A 454 -7.50 -20.28 -14.66
N ARG A 455 -8.36 -19.36 -14.20
CA ARG A 455 -8.00 -18.00 -13.78
C ARG A 455 -7.67 -18.03 -12.30
N PRO A 456 -6.40 -17.94 -11.90
CA PRO A 456 -6.00 -18.12 -10.52
C PRO A 456 -6.41 -16.95 -9.64
N SER A 457 -6.86 -17.26 -8.42
CA SER A 457 -7.18 -16.23 -7.42
C SER A 457 -6.81 -16.66 -6.00
N SER A 458 -6.60 -15.68 -5.14
CA SER A 458 -6.55 -15.82 -3.69
C SER A 458 -7.51 -14.85 -3.04
N ILE A 459 -7.84 -15.08 -1.76
CA ILE A 459 -8.66 -14.16 -0.99
C ILE A 459 -8.10 -13.98 0.42
N ILE A 460 -8.00 -12.74 0.87
CA ILE A 460 -7.82 -12.40 2.27
C ILE A 460 -9.21 -12.18 2.88
N ILE A 461 -9.55 -12.97 3.89
CA ILE A 461 -10.87 -12.96 4.53
C ILE A 461 -10.72 -12.42 5.95
N GLY A 462 -11.51 -11.40 6.28
CA GLY A 462 -11.61 -10.84 7.63
C GLY A 462 -13.02 -10.91 8.19
N LYS A 463 -13.13 -10.70 9.51
CA LYS A 463 -14.42 -10.55 10.16
C LYS A 463 -15.06 -9.19 9.84
N GLU A 464 -14.31 -8.12 10.04
CA GLU A 464 -14.68 -6.73 9.79
C GLU A 464 -13.42 -5.91 9.49
N LEU A 465 -13.54 -4.85 8.70
CA LEU A 465 -12.44 -3.90 8.46
C LEU A 465 -12.34 -2.93 9.65
N THR A 466 -11.37 -3.17 10.52
CA THR A 466 -11.04 -2.39 11.71
C THR A 466 -9.66 -1.73 11.55
N PRO A 467 -9.24 -0.82 12.43
CA PRO A 467 -7.87 -0.29 12.39
C PRO A 467 -6.79 -1.39 12.43
N GLU A 468 -6.95 -2.41 13.30
CA GLU A 468 -6.01 -3.53 13.37
C GLU A 468 -5.97 -4.35 12.08
N THR A 469 -7.14 -4.74 11.53
CA THR A 469 -7.19 -5.51 10.28
C THR A 469 -6.66 -4.72 9.10
N LEU A 470 -6.84 -3.41 9.06
CA LEU A 470 -6.25 -2.54 8.03
C LEU A 470 -4.73 -2.47 8.15
N GLY A 471 -4.19 -2.32 9.36
CA GLY A 471 -2.75 -2.35 9.60
C GLY A 471 -2.12 -3.69 9.19
N ALA A 472 -2.80 -4.79 9.51
CA ALA A 472 -2.39 -6.13 9.12
C ALA A 472 -2.41 -6.33 7.59
N LEU A 473 -3.44 -5.82 6.89
CA LEU A 473 -3.49 -5.83 5.42
C LEU A 473 -2.32 -5.04 4.81
N LEU A 474 -2.06 -3.83 5.30
CA LEU A 474 -0.96 -3.01 4.82
C LEU A 474 0.37 -3.74 4.96
N ALA A 475 0.69 -4.25 6.15
CA ALA A 475 1.95 -4.94 6.41
C ALA A 475 2.09 -6.24 5.61
N HIS A 476 0.99 -6.96 5.35
CA HIS A 476 1.01 -8.14 4.48
C HIS A 476 1.51 -7.78 3.08
N PHE A 477 0.96 -6.74 2.46
CA PHE A 477 1.37 -6.34 1.12
C PHE A 477 2.78 -5.73 1.09
N GLU A 478 3.16 -4.96 2.10
CA GLU A 478 4.54 -4.44 2.21
C GLU A 478 5.56 -5.57 2.31
N ASN A 479 5.31 -6.57 3.16
CA ASN A 479 6.18 -7.73 3.32
C ASN A 479 6.16 -8.64 2.08
N LYS A 480 5.01 -8.84 1.43
CA LYS A 480 4.91 -9.55 0.15
C LYS A 480 5.80 -8.92 -0.90
N VAL A 481 5.69 -7.62 -1.12
CA VAL A 481 6.48 -6.87 -2.13
C VAL A 481 7.97 -6.94 -1.81
N MET A 482 8.34 -6.81 -0.54
CA MET A 482 9.72 -6.95 -0.08
C MET A 482 10.27 -8.36 -0.35
N PHE A 483 9.54 -9.43 0.02
CA PHE A 483 9.99 -10.80 -0.24
C PHE A 483 10.15 -11.09 -1.74
N GLN A 484 9.24 -10.60 -2.58
CA GLN A 484 9.38 -10.69 -4.03
C GLN A 484 10.64 -9.98 -4.53
N GLY A 485 10.90 -8.76 -4.07
CA GLY A 485 12.10 -8.01 -4.41
C GLY A 485 13.39 -8.74 -3.98
N PHE A 486 13.37 -9.42 -2.85
CA PHE A 486 14.50 -10.24 -2.38
C PHE A 486 14.74 -11.48 -3.26
N VAL A 487 13.68 -12.12 -3.76
CA VAL A 487 13.79 -13.24 -4.70
C VAL A 487 14.32 -12.77 -6.05
N TRP A 488 13.80 -11.65 -6.57
CA TRP A 488 14.24 -11.06 -7.84
C TRP A 488 15.60 -10.35 -7.74
N ASN A 489 16.18 -10.27 -6.55
CA ASN A 489 17.43 -9.55 -6.28
C ASN A 489 17.41 -8.08 -6.73
N VAL A 490 16.24 -7.41 -6.67
CA VAL A 490 16.10 -5.99 -7.00
C VAL A 490 16.14 -5.11 -5.75
N ASN A 491 16.43 -3.82 -5.90
CA ASN A 491 16.30 -2.85 -4.82
C ASN A 491 14.85 -2.32 -4.77
N SER A 492 14.05 -2.81 -3.83
CA SER A 492 12.65 -2.42 -3.66
C SER A 492 12.45 -1.07 -2.95
N PHE A 493 13.52 -0.33 -2.62
CA PHE A 493 13.47 0.82 -1.71
C PHE A 493 13.98 2.13 -2.32
N ASP A 494 14.34 2.14 -3.60
CA ASP A 494 14.66 3.33 -4.40
C ASP A 494 13.57 3.63 -5.45
N GLN A 495 13.71 4.77 -6.16
CA GLN A 495 12.76 5.23 -7.18
C GLN A 495 13.44 6.04 -8.29
N GLU A 496 14.55 5.57 -8.83
CA GLU A 496 15.31 6.27 -9.88
C GLU A 496 14.51 6.51 -11.18
N GLY A 497 13.53 5.65 -11.48
CA GLY A 497 12.70 5.73 -12.70
C GLY A 497 11.91 7.03 -12.87
N VAL A 498 11.70 7.82 -11.81
CA VAL A 498 10.96 9.09 -11.87
C VAL A 498 11.87 10.32 -12.06
N GLN A 499 13.19 10.15 -11.99
CA GLN A 499 14.12 11.30 -11.96
C GLN A 499 14.24 12.00 -13.32
N LEU A 500 14.27 11.25 -14.43
CA LEU A 500 14.40 11.83 -15.78
C LEU A 500 13.26 12.81 -16.09
N GLY A 501 12.01 12.42 -15.79
CA GLY A 501 10.85 13.31 -15.99
C GLY A 501 10.98 14.62 -15.22
N LYS A 502 11.42 14.56 -13.96
CA LYS A 502 11.64 15.76 -13.12
C LYS A 502 12.72 16.69 -13.70
N VAL A 503 13.82 16.12 -14.22
CA VAL A 503 14.89 16.91 -14.86
C VAL A 503 14.37 17.61 -16.11
N LEU A 504 13.63 16.89 -16.97
CA LEU A 504 13.07 17.47 -18.19
C LEU A 504 12.01 18.53 -17.90
N ALA A 505 11.13 18.31 -16.91
CA ALA A 505 10.15 19.30 -16.49
C ALA A 505 10.81 20.61 -16.02
N LYS A 506 11.91 20.53 -15.24
CA LYS A 506 12.68 21.70 -14.83
C LYS A 506 13.28 22.45 -16.02
N ARG A 507 13.78 21.73 -17.04
CA ARG A 507 14.30 22.37 -18.28
C ARG A 507 13.19 23.10 -19.04
N VAL A 508 11.99 22.52 -19.12
CA VAL A 508 10.82 23.18 -19.74
C VAL A 508 10.50 24.48 -19.01
N LEU A 509 10.36 24.45 -17.69
CA LEU A 509 10.07 25.63 -16.87
C LEU A 509 11.18 26.70 -16.91
N ALA A 510 12.43 26.30 -17.18
CA ALA A 510 13.54 27.21 -17.38
C ALA A 510 13.68 27.72 -18.83
N HIS A 511 12.78 27.31 -19.73
CA HIS A 511 12.86 27.59 -21.19
C HIS A 511 14.15 27.08 -21.86
N GLU A 512 14.73 25.99 -21.30
CA GLU A 512 15.95 25.33 -21.78
C GLU A 512 15.57 24.09 -22.61
N THR A 513 14.75 24.27 -23.63
CA THR A 513 14.18 23.17 -24.43
C THR A 513 14.76 23.12 -25.84
N ASP A 514 14.95 21.89 -26.36
CA ASP A 514 15.40 21.61 -27.72
C ASP A 514 14.70 20.38 -28.32
N GLY A 515 14.83 20.17 -29.61
CA GLY A 515 14.32 18.99 -30.30
C GLY A 515 12.84 18.71 -30.03
N ALA A 516 12.51 17.44 -29.74
CA ALA A 516 11.13 17.04 -29.48
C ALA A 516 10.54 17.68 -28.21
N LEU A 517 11.37 17.92 -27.19
CA LEU A 517 10.93 18.56 -25.93
C LEU A 517 10.42 19.97 -26.19
N LYS A 518 11.10 20.73 -27.07
CA LYS A 518 10.66 22.07 -27.45
C LYS A 518 9.31 22.02 -28.18
N VAL A 519 9.14 21.10 -29.12
CA VAL A 519 7.89 20.98 -29.89
C VAL A 519 6.71 20.66 -28.96
N TYR A 520 6.88 19.72 -28.01
CA TYR A 520 5.82 19.42 -27.02
C TYR A 520 5.55 20.58 -26.07
N SER A 521 6.58 21.33 -25.68
CA SER A 521 6.44 22.56 -24.89
C SER A 521 5.59 23.60 -25.63
N ASP A 522 5.91 23.86 -26.90
CA ASP A 522 5.19 24.80 -27.76
C ASP A 522 3.71 24.35 -28.00
N LEU A 523 3.46 23.04 -28.13
CA LEU A 523 2.08 22.49 -28.26
C LEU A 523 1.24 22.67 -26.98
N LEU A 524 1.87 22.82 -25.84
CA LEU A 524 1.23 23.03 -24.53
C LEU A 524 1.27 24.51 -24.09
N ASP A 525 1.71 25.42 -24.99
CA ASP A 525 1.82 26.86 -24.74
C ASP A 525 2.69 27.23 -23.51
N ILE A 526 3.82 26.49 -23.31
CA ILE A 526 4.78 26.70 -22.22
C ILE A 526 6.22 26.85 -22.71
#